data_4b32f8fda1c5b673e68b1e559f0f4b4a
#
_entry.id   4b32f8fda1c5b673e68b1e559f0f4b4a
#
_cell.length_a   1.000
_cell.length_b   1.000
_cell.length_c   1.000
_cell.angle_alpha   90.00
_cell.angle_beta   90.00
_cell.angle_gamma   90.00
#
_symmetry.space_group_name_H-M   'P 1'
#
loop_
_entity.id
_entity.type
_entity.pdbx_description
1 polymer ?
#
loop_
_entity_poly.entity_id
_entity_poly.type
_entity_poly.pdbx_seq_one_letter_code
_entity_poly.pdbx_strand_id
1 'polypeptide(L)'
;MVDHVVLLALRADVTEAALARFAHLLAALPGRIDGIESVRCGPSTSPEGLEQGYGYGFLITFADEDARDRYLPHPEHEPVSALAQQLAERVLVFDIATER
;
A
#
# COMPACT_ATOMS: atom_id res chain seq x y z
N MET A 1 -9.07 14.91 -0.42
CA MET A 1 -8.45 13.65 -0.01
C MET A 1 -7.64 13.07 -1.17
N VAL A 2 -6.65 12.27 -0.85
CA VAL A 2 -5.90 11.54 -1.88
C VAL A 2 -5.96 10.05 -1.56
N ASP A 3 -6.42 9.27 -2.52
CA ASP A 3 -6.35 7.80 -2.44
C ASP A 3 -5.08 7.35 -3.15
N HIS A 4 -4.19 6.78 -2.36
CA HIS A 4 -2.89 6.28 -2.80
C HIS A 4 -3.00 4.76 -2.95
N VAL A 5 -3.07 4.31 -4.20
CA VAL A 5 -3.25 2.90 -4.54
C VAL A 5 -1.91 2.31 -4.91
N VAL A 6 -1.54 1.22 -4.27
CA VAL A 6 -0.30 0.49 -4.58
C VAL A 6 -0.66 -0.97 -4.86
N LEU A 7 -0.27 -1.44 -6.04
CA LEU A 7 -0.49 -2.81 -6.45
C LEU A 7 0.85 -3.53 -6.56
N LEU A 8 0.89 -4.75 -6.03
CA LEU A 8 2.10 -5.57 -5.98
C LEU A 8 1.91 -6.82 -6.82
N ALA A 9 2.84 -7.02 -7.76
CA ALA A 9 3.00 -8.31 -8.42
C ALA A 9 3.95 -9.13 -7.54
N LEU A 10 3.38 -10.00 -6.71
CA LEU A 10 4.16 -10.74 -5.71
C LEU A 10 5.10 -11.76 -6.36
N ARG A 11 6.27 -11.93 -5.75
CA ARG A 11 7.17 -13.02 -6.11
C ARG A 11 6.52 -14.36 -5.78
N ALA A 12 6.90 -15.39 -6.51
CA ALA A 12 6.30 -16.72 -6.36
C ALA A 12 6.59 -17.36 -4.99
N ASP A 13 7.67 -16.97 -4.33
CA ASP A 13 8.10 -17.54 -3.06
C ASP A 13 7.62 -16.77 -1.82
N VAL A 14 6.72 -15.79 -2.00
CA VAL A 14 6.17 -15.04 -0.87
C VAL A 14 5.30 -15.93 -0.01
N THR A 15 5.55 -15.92 1.30
CA THR A 15 4.81 -16.72 2.27
C THR A 15 3.63 -15.95 2.85
N GLU A 16 2.64 -16.69 3.39
CA GLU A 16 1.52 -16.06 4.11
C GLU A 16 2.00 -15.27 5.33
N ALA A 17 3.04 -15.79 6.02
CA ALA A 17 3.61 -15.09 7.17
C ALA A 17 4.22 -13.74 6.77
N ALA A 18 4.89 -13.68 5.63
CA ALA A 18 5.46 -12.42 5.14
C ALA A 18 4.36 -11.41 4.78
N LEU A 19 3.28 -11.86 4.16
CA LEU A 19 2.13 -10.99 3.86
C LEU A 19 1.44 -10.51 5.12
N ALA A 20 1.28 -11.36 6.12
CA ALA A 20 0.68 -10.98 7.40
C ALA A 20 1.52 -9.91 8.10
N ARG A 21 2.85 -10.04 8.07
CA ARG A 21 3.77 -9.05 8.61
C ARG A 21 3.63 -7.71 7.88
N PHE A 22 3.54 -7.75 6.56
CA PHE A 22 3.36 -6.56 5.73
C PHE A 22 2.04 -5.85 6.07
N ALA A 23 0.94 -6.60 6.14
CA ALA A 23 -0.36 -6.07 6.52
C ALA A 23 -0.33 -5.43 7.92
N HIS A 24 0.38 -6.04 8.86
CA HIS A 24 0.55 -5.50 10.21
C HIS A 24 1.28 -4.16 10.21
N LEU A 25 2.36 -4.05 9.44
CA LEU A 25 3.10 -2.79 9.30
C LEU A 25 2.24 -1.70 8.67
N LEU A 26 1.47 -2.03 7.64
CA LEU A 26 0.53 -1.09 7.02
C LEU A 26 -0.52 -0.60 8.01
N ALA A 27 -1.11 -1.51 8.77
CA ALA A 27 -2.16 -1.18 9.73
C ALA A 27 -1.67 -0.25 10.85
N ALA A 28 -0.38 -0.26 11.15
CA ALA A 28 0.22 0.59 12.17
C ALA A 28 0.49 2.02 11.69
N LEU A 29 0.49 2.27 10.37
CA LEU A 29 0.88 3.57 9.81
C LEU A 29 0.03 4.74 10.29
N PRO A 30 -1.32 4.64 10.40
CA PRO A 30 -2.13 5.78 10.86
C PRO A 30 -1.75 6.29 12.23
N GLY A 31 -1.28 5.41 13.11
CA GLY A 31 -0.82 5.80 14.45
C GLY A 31 0.59 6.39 14.49
N ARG A 32 1.32 6.33 13.39
CA ARG A 32 2.73 6.74 13.32
C ARG A 32 2.99 7.92 12.39
N ILE A 33 2.10 8.14 11.43
CA ILE A 33 2.25 9.19 10.43
C ILE A 33 0.97 10.00 10.37
N ASP A 34 1.08 11.29 10.67
CA ASP A 34 -0.06 12.21 10.60
C ASP A 34 -0.54 12.38 9.17
N GLY A 35 -1.85 12.55 9.02
CA GLY A 35 -2.47 12.80 7.72
C GLY A 35 -2.98 11.55 7.02
N ILE A 36 -2.71 10.35 7.56
CA ILE A 36 -3.30 9.11 7.07
C ILE A 36 -4.67 8.93 7.72
N GLU A 37 -5.72 8.88 6.92
CA GLU A 37 -7.08 8.68 7.41
C GLU A 37 -7.45 7.21 7.50
N SER A 38 -7.00 6.40 6.54
CA SER A 38 -7.28 4.96 6.56
C SER A 38 -6.26 4.20 5.72
N VAL A 39 -6.10 2.92 6.05
CA VAL A 39 -5.29 1.97 5.29
C VAL A 39 -6.08 0.68 5.12
N ARG A 40 -6.11 0.18 3.91
CA ARG A 40 -6.72 -1.13 3.60
C ARG A 40 -5.78 -1.92 2.70
N CYS A 41 -5.71 -3.23 2.90
CA CYS A 41 -4.86 -4.09 2.08
C CYS A 41 -5.44 -5.48 1.95
N GLY A 42 -5.02 -6.19 0.94
CA GLY A 42 -5.43 -7.57 0.72
C GLY A 42 -5.18 -8.06 -0.70
N PRO A 43 -5.45 -9.34 -0.92
CA PRO A 43 -5.40 -9.91 -2.27
C PRO A 43 -6.57 -9.42 -3.11
N SER A 44 -6.41 -9.46 -4.44
CA SER A 44 -7.50 -9.13 -5.35
C SER A 44 -8.66 -10.10 -5.18
N THR A 45 -9.87 -9.54 -5.17
CA THR A 45 -11.11 -10.33 -5.15
C THR A 45 -11.91 -10.15 -6.45
N SER A 46 -11.30 -9.53 -7.47
CA SER A 46 -11.99 -9.28 -8.73
C SER A 46 -12.29 -10.58 -9.47
N PRO A 47 -13.54 -10.77 -9.94
CA PRO A 47 -13.89 -11.95 -10.74
C PRO A 47 -13.51 -11.82 -12.21
N GLU A 48 -12.99 -10.66 -12.64
CA GLU A 48 -12.74 -10.40 -14.06
C GLU A 48 -11.46 -11.03 -14.59
N GLY A 49 -10.48 -11.34 -13.70
CA GLY A 49 -9.20 -11.90 -14.13
C GLY A 49 -8.31 -10.90 -14.86
N LEU A 50 -8.44 -9.62 -14.54
CA LEU A 50 -7.74 -8.52 -15.22
C LEU A 50 -6.63 -7.89 -14.35
N GLU A 51 -6.14 -8.61 -13.34
CA GLU A 51 -5.13 -8.07 -12.43
C GLU A 51 -3.76 -7.85 -13.08
N GLN A 52 -3.51 -8.45 -14.22
CA GLN A 52 -2.24 -8.28 -14.94
C GLN A 52 -1.01 -8.67 -14.10
N GLY A 53 -1.18 -9.66 -13.21
CA GLY A 53 -0.12 -10.10 -12.30
C GLY A 53 -0.07 -9.39 -10.97
N TYR A 54 -0.83 -8.30 -10.79
CA TYR A 54 -0.89 -7.53 -9.53
C TYR A 54 -1.95 -8.13 -8.62
N GLY A 55 -1.61 -9.20 -7.92
CA GLY A 55 -2.57 -9.96 -7.13
C GLY A 55 -2.78 -9.47 -5.70
N TYR A 56 -2.01 -8.50 -5.24
CA TYR A 56 -2.10 -7.94 -3.88
C TYR A 56 -2.01 -6.42 -3.95
N GLY A 57 -2.75 -5.74 -3.11
CA GLY A 57 -2.72 -4.30 -3.12
C GLY A 57 -3.00 -3.67 -1.78
N PHE A 58 -2.71 -2.38 -1.66
CA PHE A 58 -3.14 -1.61 -0.52
C PHE A 58 -3.57 -0.21 -0.97
N LEU A 59 -4.43 0.38 -0.15
CA LEU A 59 -4.99 1.71 -0.36
C LEU A 59 -4.76 2.52 0.90
N ILE A 60 -4.05 3.63 0.77
CA ILE A 60 -3.89 4.61 1.84
C ILE A 60 -4.66 5.87 1.44
N THR A 61 -5.59 6.30 2.29
CA THR A 61 -6.31 7.55 2.09
C THR A 61 -5.66 8.62 2.96
N PHE A 62 -5.18 9.69 2.30
CA PHE A 62 -4.59 10.85 2.96
C PHE A 62 -5.59 12.00 3.01
N ALA A 63 -5.45 12.85 4.01
CA ALA A 63 -6.30 14.03 4.18
C ALA A 63 -6.21 14.98 2.97
N ASP A 64 -5.00 15.15 2.43
CA ASP A 64 -4.71 16.02 1.29
C ASP A 64 -3.39 15.62 0.62
N GLU A 65 -3.01 16.33 -0.44
CA GLU A 65 -1.77 16.07 -1.17
C GLU A 65 -0.53 16.36 -0.32
N ASP A 66 -0.58 17.37 0.54
CA ASP A 66 0.54 17.69 1.43
C ASP A 66 0.82 16.55 2.41
N ALA A 67 -0.23 15.91 2.92
CA ALA A 67 -0.08 14.74 3.79
C ALA A 67 0.59 13.58 3.06
N ARG A 68 0.19 13.30 1.82
CA ARG A 68 0.84 12.28 0.99
C ARG A 68 2.29 12.63 0.74
N ASP A 69 2.60 13.88 0.43
CA ASP A 69 3.96 14.30 0.14
C ASP A 69 4.87 14.17 1.37
N ARG A 70 4.34 14.42 2.57
CA ARG A 70 5.09 14.20 3.82
C ARG A 70 5.31 12.73 4.13
N TYR A 71 4.37 11.87 3.71
CA TYR A 71 4.44 10.43 3.93
C TYR A 71 5.62 9.80 3.15
N LEU A 72 5.82 10.18 1.90
CA LEU A 72 6.79 9.51 1.02
C LEU A 72 8.21 9.50 1.59
N PRO A 73 8.77 10.62 2.14
CA PRO A 73 10.09 10.59 2.76
C PRO A 73 10.09 10.25 4.24
N HIS A 74 8.92 9.96 4.83
CA HIS A 74 8.81 9.76 6.27
C HIS A 74 9.59 8.52 6.72
N PRO A 75 10.35 8.59 7.83
CA PRO A 75 11.12 7.43 8.33
C PRO A 75 10.25 6.20 8.61
N GLU A 76 9.01 6.40 9.05
CA GLU A 76 8.10 5.28 9.34
C GLU A 76 7.53 4.62 8.08
N HIS A 77 7.65 5.26 6.92
CA HIS A 77 7.29 4.67 5.63
C HIS A 77 8.38 3.72 5.11
N GLU A 78 9.63 3.94 5.49
CA GLU A 78 10.76 3.20 4.94
C GLU A 78 10.67 1.68 5.15
N PRO A 79 10.31 1.15 6.34
CA PRO A 79 10.16 -0.30 6.52
C PRO A 79 9.09 -0.92 5.61
N VAL A 80 8.00 -0.20 5.38
CA VAL A 80 6.92 -0.64 4.49
C VAL A 80 7.41 -0.68 3.05
N SER A 81 8.09 0.37 2.61
CA SER A 81 8.65 0.44 1.26
C SER A 81 9.69 -0.66 1.01
N ALA A 82 10.59 -0.88 1.97
CA ALA A 82 11.62 -1.90 1.86
C ALA A 82 11.01 -3.30 1.76
N LEU A 83 10.01 -3.59 2.60
CA LEU A 83 9.35 -4.90 2.58
C LEU A 83 8.54 -5.09 1.30
N ALA A 84 7.84 -4.06 0.81
CA ALA A 84 7.13 -4.13 -0.46
C ALA A 84 8.07 -4.51 -1.61
N GLN A 85 9.26 -3.92 -1.65
CA GLN A 85 10.26 -4.23 -2.67
C GLN A 85 10.79 -5.66 -2.56
N GLN A 86 10.87 -6.20 -1.35
CA GLN A 86 11.27 -7.60 -1.14
C GLN A 86 10.18 -8.58 -1.60
N LEU A 87 8.91 -8.23 -1.40
CA LEU A 87 7.78 -9.11 -1.70
C LEU A 87 7.38 -9.08 -3.18
N ALA A 88 7.60 -7.98 -3.87
CA ALA A 88 7.10 -7.75 -5.21
C ALA A 88 8.23 -7.74 -6.25
N GLU A 89 7.97 -8.34 -7.40
CA GLU A 89 8.82 -8.19 -8.57
C GLU A 89 8.45 -6.95 -9.39
N ARG A 90 7.22 -6.44 -9.24
CA ARG A 90 6.77 -5.18 -9.84
C ARG A 90 5.82 -4.47 -8.89
N VAL A 91 5.90 -3.15 -8.87
CA VAL A 91 5.03 -2.30 -8.06
C VAL A 91 4.40 -1.27 -8.97
N LEU A 92 3.10 -1.06 -8.81
CA LEU A 92 2.37 0.00 -9.51
C LEU A 92 1.78 0.95 -8.47
N VAL A 93 2.00 2.23 -8.66
CA VAL A 93 1.47 3.28 -7.78
C VAL A 93 0.59 4.20 -8.59
N PHE A 94 -0.61 4.45 -8.08
CA PHE A 94 -1.58 5.32 -8.75
C PHE A 94 -2.33 6.12 -7.69
N ASP A 95 -2.32 7.44 -7.81
CA ASP A 95 -2.98 8.32 -6.85
C ASP A 95 -4.16 9.03 -7.50
N ILE A 96 -5.27 9.10 -6.76
CA ILE A 96 -6.46 9.84 -7.18
C ILE A 96 -6.78 10.88 -6.10
N ALA A 97 -6.86 12.14 -6.50
CA ALA A 97 -7.38 13.18 -5.62
C ALA A 97 -8.92 13.15 -5.67
N THR A 98 -9.54 13.07 -4.52
CA THR A 98 -11.00 13.00 -4.41
C THR A 98 -11.50 14.09 -3.49
N GLU A 99 -12.72 14.52 -3.72
CA GLU A 99 -13.43 15.42 -2.82
C GLU A 99 -14.35 14.64 -1.90
N ARG A 100 -14.66 15.24 -0.77
CA ARG A 100 -15.62 14.68 0.19
C ARG A 100 -16.99 15.24 -0.03
#